data_089e76c41211d15718f3a1eea7924f61
#
_entry.id   089e76c41211d15718f3a1eea7924f61
#
_cell.length_a   1.000
_cell.length_b   1.000
_cell.length_c   1.000
_cell.angle_alpha   90.00
_cell.angle_beta   90.00
_cell.angle_gamma   90.00
#
_symmetry.space_group_name_H-M   'P 1'
#
loop_
_entity.id
_entity.type
_entity.pdbx_description
1 polymer ?
#
loop_
_entity_poly.entity_id
_entity_poly.type
_entity_poly.pdbx_seq_one_letter_code
_entity_poly.pdbx_strand_id
1 'polypeptide(L)'
;MATIMLDAGHGGYDSGAVYGDRYEKNDTLSLVLAVGTILENNGVDVLYTRTTDVYQSPNEKAGIANRSDADYFISIHRNSSPDPNTYSGVETLVYRDSGIPAVFAQNINNELARIGFANLGTEERPNLAVLRGTRMPAALVEVGFINTDQDNQIFDLKFPEMAQAIANGIMQTVQGADVTANEAVVYRIEMGMFRHKKNAET
;
A
#
# COMPACT_ATOMS: atom_id res chain seq x y z
N MET A 1 16.40 5.05 6.18
CA MET A 1 15.35 4.04 6.43
C MET A 1 14.08 4.60 5.82
N ALA A 2 13.30 3.82 5.12
CA ALA A 2 12.09 4.34 4.47
C ALA A 2 10.97 4.54 5.49
N THR A 3 10.19 5.61 5.31
CA THR A 3 9.03 5.96 6.13
C THR A 3 7.75 5.71 5.34
N ILE A 4 6.86 4.88 5.85
CA ILE A 4 5.59 4.51 5.22
C ILE A 4 4.43 5.24 5.90
N MET A 5 3.65 5.99 5.13
CA MET A 5 2.34 6.45 5.58
C MET A 5 1.30 5.36 5.31
N LEU A 6 0.76 4.77 6.36
CA LEU A 6 -0.38 3.85 6.29
C LEU A 6 -1.69 4.62 6.45
N ASP A 7 -2.61 4.38 5.52
CA ASP A 7 -3.94 4.98 5.52
C ASP A 7 -5.01 3.91 5.70
N ALA A 8 -5.80 4.02 6.76
CA ALA A 8 -7.00 3.22 6.95
C ALA A 8 -8.18 3.90 6.24
N GLY A 9 -8.75 3.24 5.23
CA GLY A 9 -9.91 3.74 4.49
C GLY A 9 -11.07 4.11 5.41
N HIS A 10 -11.86 5.13 5.03
CA HIS A 10 -13.05 5.59 5.74
C HIS A 10 -12.78 6.05 7.19
N GLY A 11 -13.81 6.05 8.06
CA GLY A 11 -13.70 6.39 9.47
C GLY A 11 -14.81 7.34 9.96
N GLY A 12 -15.08 7.31 11.27
CA GLY A 12 -16.14 8.12 11.88
C GLY A 12 -17.53 7.81 11.31
N TYR A 13 -18.21 8.81 10.77
CA TYR A 13 -19.53 8.64 10.14
C TYR A 13 -19.47 8.00 8.73
N ASP A 14 -18.31 7.98 8.09
CA ASP A 14 -18.10 7.26 6.83
C ASP A 14 -17.78 5.79 7.13
N SER A 15 -18.77 4.93 6.98
CA SER A 15 -18.65 3.50 7.24
C SER A 15 -17.81 2.77 6.17
N GLY A 16 -17.64 3.36 4.98
CA GLY A 16 -17.29 2.62 3.79
C GLY A 16 -18.39 1.65 3.38
N ALA A 17 -18.04 0.61 2.66
CA ALA A 17 -18.96 -0.46 2.31
C ALA A 17 -19.43 -1.22 3.55
N VAL A 18 -20.68 -1.71 3.49
CA VAL A 18 -21.33 -2.40 4.63
C VAL A 18 -21.93 -3.72 4.14
N TYR A 19 -21.68 -4.79 4.89
CA TYR A 19 -22.28 -6.10 4.64
C TYR A 19 -22.71 -6.75 5.97
N GLY A 20 -24.00 -6.86 6.18
CA GLY A 20 -24.57 -7.22 7.49
C GLY A 20 -24.12 -6.23 8.57
N ASP A 21 -23.52 -6.73 9.64
CA ASP A 21 -23.00 -5.91 10.74
C ASP A 21 -21.51 -5.52 10.54
N ARG A 22 -20.94 -5.82 9.38
CA ARG A 22 -19.54 -5.53 9.05
C ARG A 22 -19.42 -4.18 8.35
N TYR A 23 -18.51 -3.34 8.86
CA TYR A 23 -18.22 -2.02 8.33
C TYR A 23 -16.76 -1.97 7.84
N GLU A 24 -16.54 -1.54 6.62
CA GLU A 24 -15.20 -1.44 6.03
C GLU A 24 -14.24 -0.62 6.89
N LYS A 25 -14.69 0.50 7.46
CA LYS A 25 -13.87 1.36 8.33
C LYS A 25 -13.24 0.64 9.52
N ASN A 26 -13.88 -0.41 10.03
CA ASN A 26 -13.40 -1.20 11.17
C ASN A 26 -12.34 -2.21 10.71
N ASP A 27 -12.59 -2.88 9.60
CA ASP A 27 -11.66 -3.83 8.99
C ASP A 27 -10.36 -3.12 8.60
N THR A 28 -10.46 -1.98 7.92
CA THR A 28 -9.31 -1.22 7.45
C THR A 28 -8.47 -0.67 8.60
N LEU A 29 -9.11 -0.15 9.66
CA LEU A 29 -8.39 0.33 10.85
C LEU A 29 -7.63 -0.79 11.55
N SER A 30 -8.30 -1.91 11.80
CA SER A 30 -7.69 -3.06 12.46
C SER A 30 -6.51 -3.59 11.67
N LEU A 31 -6.65 -3.70 10.35
CA LEU A 31 -5.62 -4.24 9.47
C LEU A 31 -4.42 -3.28 9.35
N VAL A 32 -4.66 -1.97 9.19
CA VAL A 32 -3.60 -0.95 9.15
C VAL A 32 -2.76 -0.97 10.42
N LEU A 33 -3.37 -1.05 11.60
CA LEU A 33 -2.64 -1.11 12.87
C LEU A 33 -1.81 -2.38 13.01
N ALA A 34 -2.34 -3.52 12.56
CA ALA A 34 -1.60 -4.78 12.56
C ALA A 34 -0.41 -4.76 11.59
N VAL A 35 -0.61 -4.27 10.36
CA VAL A 35 0.46 -4.08 9.36
C VAL A 35 1.54 -3.15 9.90
N GLY A 36 1.16 -2.01 10.47
CA GLY A 36 2.09 -1.04 11.02
C GLY A 36 2.95 -1.63 12.14
N THR A 37 2.35 -2.36 13.07
CA THR A 37 3.09 -3.06 14.13
C THR A 37 4.15 -4.03 13.56
N ILE A 38 3.81 -4.76 12.48
CA ILE A 38 4.77 -5.67 11.85
C ILE A 38 5.90 -4.89 11.19
N LEU A 39 5.60 -3.81 10.46
CA LEU A 39 6.61 -2.96 9.82
C LEU A 39 7.56 -2.33 10.84
N GLU A 40 7.03 -1.75 11.93
CA GLU A 40 7.81 -1.17 13.02
C GLU A 40 8.75 -2.20 13.67
N ASN A 41 8.26 -3.42 13.94
CA ASN A 41 9.07 -4.52 14.47
C ASN A 41 10.18 -4.98 13.51
N ASN A 42 10.07 -4.67 12.22
CA ASN A 42 11.09 -4.93 11.19
C ASN A 42 11.94 -3.70 10.86
N GLY A 43 11.87 -2.63 11.66
CA GLY A 43 12.71 -1.46 11.54
C GLY A 43 12.30 -0.49 10.42
N VAL A 44 11.04 -0.52 9.98
CA VAL A 44 10.46 0.45 9.05
C VAL A 44 9.75 1.53 9.86
N ASP A 45 10.01 2.80 9.56
CA ASP A 45 9.29 3.91 10.19
C ASP A 45 7.86 3.99 9.64
N VAL A 46 6.87 4.08 10.53
CA VAL A 46 5.45 4.10 10.14
C VAL A 46 4.76 5.35 10.67
N LEU A 47 4.01 5.99 9.79
CA LEU A 47 3.09 7.07 10.08
C LEU A 47 1.67 6.64 9.71
N TYR A 48 0.67 7.22 10.34
CA TYR A 48 -0.73 6.84 10.13
C TYR A 48 -1.57 8.07 9.80
N THR A 49 -2.52 7.96 8.89
CA THR A 49 -3.54 9.00 8.70
C THR A 49 -4.50 9.05 9.88
N ARG A 50 -4.88 7.87 10.41
CA ARG A 50 -5.68 7.72 11.64
C ARG A 50 -5.31 6.43 12.38
N THR A 51 -5.43 6.46 13.71
CA THR A 51 -5.27 5.30 14.59
C THR A 51 -6.51 5.03 15.43
N THR A 52 -7.57 5.80 15.20
CA THR A 52 -8.88 5.69 15.88
C THR A 52 -10.01 5.83 14.87
N ASP A 53 -11.25 5.60 15.30
CA ASP A 53 -12.44 5.74 14.43
C ASP A 53 -12.86 7.21 14.28
N VAL A 54 -12.06 7.97 13.52
CA VAL A 54 -12.33 9.37 13.17
C VAL A 54 -12.48 9.52 11.67
N TYR A 55 -13.35 10.44 11.25
CA TYR A 55 -13.50 10.78 9.84
C TYR A 55 -12.39 11.70 9.36
N GLN A 56 -11.89 11.41 8.19
CA GLN A 56 -11.01 12.25 7.40
C GLN A 56 -11.41 12.11 5.93
N SER A 57 -11.63 13.20 5.25
CA SER A 57 -11.88 13.18 3.81
C SER A 57 -10.65 12.65 3.06
N PRO A 58 -10.81 12.08 1.85
CA PRO A 58 -9.68 11.63 1.05
C PRO A 58 -8.63 12.72 0.78
N ASN A 59 -9.05 13.98 0.64
CA ASN A 59 -8.13 15.11 0.47
C ASN A 59 -7.38 15.44 1.77
N GLU A 60 -8.02 15.32 2.94
CA GLU A 60 -7.34 15.49 4.24
C GLU A 60 -6.29 14.41 4.44
N LYS A 61 -6.59 13.14 4.13
CA LYS A 61 -5.65 12.00 4.19
C LYS A 61 -4.41 12.25 3.31
N ALA A 62 -4.62 12.63 2.04
CA ALA A 62 -3.52 13.05 1.15
C ALA A 62 -2.75 14.26 1.71
N GLY A 63 -3.45 15.23 2.29
CA GLY A 63 -2.83 16.39 2.93
C GLY A 63 -1.99 16.04 4.16
N ILE A 64 -2.40 15.07 4.98
CA ILE A 64 -1.62 14.55 6.12
C ILE A 64 -0.32 13.94 5.60
N ALA A 65 -0.41 13.04 4.62
CA ALA A 65 0.76 12.43 3.99
C ALA A 65 1.72 13.47 3.41
N ASN A 66 1.21 14.46 2.69
CA ASN A 66 2.01 15.49 2.06
C ASN A 66 2.71 16.47 3.03
N ARG A 67 2.27 16.53 4.28
CA ARG A 67 2.91 17.33 5.36
C ARG A 67 3.86 16.53 6.23
N SER A 68 3.95 15.24 6.01
CA SER A 68 4.89 14.35 6.70
C SER A 68 6.15 14.10 5.88
N ASP A 69 7.11 13.42 6.49
CA ASP A 69 8.34 12.95 5.85
C ASP A 69 8.19 11.53 5.27
N ALA A 70 6.96 11.10 4.97
CA ALA A 70 6.71 9.78 4.38
C ALA A 70 7.27 9.68 2.97
N ASP A 71 8.00 8.60 2.71
CA ASP A 71 8.54 8.26 1.39
C ASP A 71 7.50 7.59 0.50
N TYR A 72 6.55 6.87 1.11
CA TYR A 72 5.51 6.08 0.43
C TYR A 72 4.18 6.18 1.15
N PHE A 73 3.09 6.02 0.39
CA PHE A 73 1.72 6.03 0.90
C PHE A 73 0.99 4.74 0.50
N ILE A 74 0.51 3.99 1.50
CA ILE A 74 -0.26 2.76 1.31
C ILE A 74 -1.61 2.91 1.99
N SER A 75 -2.68 2.96 1.20
CA SER A 75 -4.07 2.96 1.68
C SER A 75 -4.63 1.55 1.68
N ILE A 76 -5.36 1.18 2.71
CA ILE A 76 -6.00 -0.14 2.84
C ILE A 76 -7.52 0.03 2.86
N HIS A 77 -8.18 -0.69 1.98
CA HIS A 77 -9.62 -0.72 1.74
C HIS A 77 -10.15 -2.15 1.63
N ARG A 78 -11.45 -2.29 1.56
CA ARG A 78 -12.18 -3.50 1.19
C ARG A 78 -13.08 -3.20 0.00
N ASN A 79 -12.93 -3.97 -1.07
CA ASN A 79 -13.78 -3.83 -2.24
C ASN A 79 -15.23 -4.21 -1.96
N SER A 80 -16.14 -3.80 -2.83
CA SER A 80 -17.54 -4.26 -2.81
C SER A 80 -18.12 -4.35 -4.20
N SER A 81 -19.02 -5.29 -4.43
CA SER A 81 -19.75 -5.46 -5.67
C SER A 81 -21.24 -5.07 -5.49
N PRO A 82 -21.96 -4.74 -6.58
CA PRO A 82 -23.39 -4.43 -6.49
C PRO A 82 -24.21 -5.56 -5.86
N ASP A 83 -23.90 -6.81 -6.22
CA ASP A 83 -24.54 -8.01 -5.68
C ASP A 83 -23.56 -8.81 -4.83
N PRO A 84 -23.96 -9.31 -3.64
CA PRO A 84 -23.12 -10.14 -2.80
C PRO A 84 -22.64 -11.42 -3.49
N ASN A 85 -21.45 -11.88 -3.12
CA ASN A 85 -20.85 -13.12 -3.61
C ASN A 85 -20.64 -13.20 -5.12
N THR A 86 -20.53 -12.05 -5.81
CA THR A 86 -20.32 -11.99 -7.26
C THR A 86 -18.84 -11.97 -7.61
N TYR A 87 -18.05 -11.22 -6.88
CA TYR A 87 -16.61 -11.08 -7.08
C TYR A 87 -15.86 -11.44 -5.80
N SER A 88 -14.62 -11.92 -5.95
CA SER A 88 -13.75 -12.34 -4.87
C SER A 88 -12.29 -12.08 -5.26
N GLY A 89 -11.47 -11.70 -4.29
CA GLY A 89 -10.03 -11.52 -4.47
C GLY A 89 -9.53 -10.12 -4.12
N VAL A 90 -8.24 -9.94 -4.30
CA VAL A 90 -7.53 -8.70 -4.00
C VAL A 90 -7.07 -8.01 -5.27
N GLU A 91 -7.12 -6.70 -5.26
CA GLU A 91 -6.52 -5.85 -6.31
C GLU A 91 -5.84 -4.64 -5.68
N THR A 92 -4.89 -4.07 -6.38
CA THR A 92 -4.26 -2.83 -5.93
C THR A 92 -4.43 -1.75 -6.98
N LEU A 93 -4.94 -0.62 -6.53
CA LEU A 93 -5.23 0.54 -7.34
C LEU A 93 -4.04 1.51 -7.28
N VAL A 94 -3.64 2.04 -8.43
CA VAL A 94 -2.53 2.99 -8.55
C VAL A 94 -2.93 4.17 -9.43
N TYR A 95 -2.23 5.30 -9.28
CA TYR A 95 -2.43 6.45 -10.18
C TYR A 95 -2.04 6.09 -11.61
N ARG A 96 -0.88 5.39 -11.78
CA ARG A 96 -0.37 4.84 -13.03
C ARG A 96 0.32 3.52 -12.73
N ASP A 97 0.10 2.51 -13.56
CA ASP A 97 0.70 1.19 -13.43
C ASP A 97 2.15 1.19 -13.96
N SER A 98 3.02 1.90 -13.24
CA SER A 98 4.45 2.00 -13.55
C SER A 98 5.25 2.45 -12.33
N GLY A 99 6.56 2.14 -12.34
CA GLY A 99 7.48 2.53 -11.26
C GLY A 99 7.16 1.88 -9.92
N ILE A 100 7.49 2.54 -8.83
CA ILE A 100 7.34 2.02 -7.48
C ILE A 100 5.88 1.65 -7.11
N PRO A 101 4.83 2.43 -7.48
CA PRO A 101 3.45 2.02 -7.21
C PRO A 101 3.08 0.66 -7.81
N ALA A 102 3.50 0.39 -9.04
CA ALA A 102 3.26 -0.92 -9.69
C ALA A 102 3.99 -2.06 -8.97
N VAL A 103 5.20 -1.81 -8.46
CA VAL A 103 5.96 -2.81 -7.69
C VAL A 103 5.28 -3.11 -6.36
N PHE A 104 4.78 -2.08 -5.64
CA PHE A 104 3.95 -2.28 -4.43
C PHE A 104 2.72 -3.13 -4.75
N ALA A 105 1.99 -2.77 -5.81
CA ALA A 105 0.79 -3.49 -6.23
C ALA A 105 1.09 -4.97 -6.47
N GLN A 106 2.10 -5.26 -7.26
CA GLN A 106 2.49 -6.63 -7.59
C GLN A 106 2.93 -7.44 -6.36
N ASN A 107 3.81 -6.88 -5.53
CA ASN A 107 4.33 -7.57 -4.36
C ASN A 107 3.24 -7.84 -3.33
N ILE A 108 2.41 -6.84 -3.00
CA ILE A 108 1.33 -7.01 -2.02
C ILE A 108 0.29 -8.01 -2.51
N ASN A 109 -0.17 -7.89 -3.77
CA ASN A 109 -1.14 -8.83 -4.34
C ASN A 109 -0.62 -10.25 -4.37
N ASN A 110 0.67 -10.45 -4.71
CA ASN A 110 1.29 -11.78 -4.72
C ASN A 110 1.36 -12.41 -3.33
N GLU A 111 1.71 -11.63 -2.31
CA GLU A 111 1.73 -12.12 -0.93
C GLU A 111 0.32 -12.46 -0.42
N LEU A 112 -0.69 -11.63 -0.73
CA LEU A 112 -2.08 -11.92 -0.38
C LEU A 112 -2.63 -13.16 -1.12
N ALA A 113 -2.21 -13.38 -2.37
CA ALA A 113 -2.58 -14.59 -3.12
C ALA A 113 -2.02 -15.87 -2.47
N ARG A 114 -0.84 -15.82 -1.86
CA ARG A 114 -0.24 -16.98 -1.16
C ARG A 114 -1.07 -17.46 0.04
N ILE A 115 -1.84 -16.57 0.64
CA ILE A 115 -2.71 -16.93 1.77
C ILE A 115 -4.13 -17.32 1.33
N GLY A 116 -4.43 -17.28 0.02
CA GLY A 116 -5.65 -17.85 -0.55
C GLY A 116 -6.60 -16.88 -1.25
N PHE A 117 -6.29 -15.59 -1.31
CA PHE A 117 -7.06 -14.66 -2.13
C PHE A 117 -6.79 -14.89 -3.63
N ALA A 118 -7.80 -14.69 -4.47
CA ALA A 118 -7.58 -14.54 -5.90
C ALA A 118 -6.86 -13.21 -6.17
N ASN A 119 -5.80 -13.24 -6.99
CA ASN A 119 -5.11 -12.01 -7.41
C ASN A 119 -5.78 -11.47 -8.66
N LEU A 120 -6.44 -10.32 -8.55
CA LEU A 120 -7.14 -9.65 -9.64
C LEU A 120 -6.22 -8.66 -10.39
N GLY A 121 -4.99 -8.46 -9.89
CA GLY A 121 -3.99 -7.61 -10.54
C GLY A 121 -4.00 -6.18 -10.06
N THR A 122 -3.54 -5.30 -10.93
CA THR A 122 -3.40 -3.85 -10.69
C THR A 122 -4.33 -3.09 -11.63
N GLU A 123 -4.96 -2.04 -11.13
CA GLU A 123 -5.81 -1.16 -11.96
C GLU A 123 -5.38 0.30 -11.82
N GLU A 124 -5.36 1.04 -12.93
CA GLU A 124 -5.15 2.48 -12.92
C GLU A 124 -6.42 3.22 -12.50
N ARG A 125 -6.33 3.99 -11.42
CA ARG A 125 -7.42 4.82 -10.89
C ARG A 125 -6.97 6.26 -10.62
N PRO A 126 -6.64 7.02 -11.68
CA PRO A 126 -6.11 8.38 -11.53
C PRO A 126 -7.10 9.38 -10.92
N ASN A 127 -8.38 9.00 -10.84
CA ASN A 127 -9.43 9.84 -10.26
C ASN A 127 -9.54 9.72 -8.73
N LEU A 128 -8.94 8.71 -8.11
CA LEU A 128 -8.97 8.56 -6.65
C LEU A 128 -8.15 9.66 -5.99
N ALA A 129 -8.80 10.38 -5.07
CA ALA A 129 -8.22 11.57 -4.47
C ALA A 129 -6.93 11.29 -3.71
N VAL A 130 -6.84 10.16 -2.99
CA VAL A 130 -5.62 9.78 -2.26
C VAL A 130 -4.47 9.41 -3.19
N LEU A 131 -4.73 8.82 -4.36
CA LEU A 131 -3.69 8.48 -5.34
C LEU A 131 -3.22 9.69 -6.14
N ARG A 132 -4.17 10.59 -6.49
CA ARG A 132 -3.87 11.82 -7.24
C ARG A 132 -3.27 12.90 -6.37
N GLY A 133 -3.69 12.97 -5.11
CA GLY A 133 -3.38 14.07 -4.20
C GLY A 133 -2.09 13.90 -3.42
N THR A 134 -1.55 12.69 -3.28
CA THR A 134 -0.27 12.42 -2.61
C THR A 134 0.91 12.75 -3.52
N ARG A 135 1.99 13.26 -2.94
CA ARG A 135 3.22 13.66 -3.67
C ARG A 135 4.23 12.53 -3.79
N MET A 136 4.17 11.56 -2.87
CA MET A 136 5.00 10.36 -2.87
C MET A 136 4.35 9.23 -3.67
N PRO A 137 5.09 8.20 -4.08
CA PRO A 137 4.52 6.99 -4.67
C PRO A 137 3.44 6.39 -3.77
N ALA A 138 2.26 6.12 -4.35
CA ALA A 138 1.06 5.72 -3.62
C ALA A 138 0.40 4.49 -4.25
N ALA A 139 -0.12 3.60 -3.40
CA ALA A 139 -0.95 2.47 -3.78
C ALA A 139 -2.15 2.35 -2.82
N LEU A 140 -3.30 1.90 -3.34
CA LEU A 140 -4.48 1.59 -2.58
C LEU A 140 -4.81 0.10 -2.75
N VAL A 141 -4.79 -0.63 -1.66
CA VAL A 141 -4.99 -2.09 -1.65
C VAL A 141 -6.42 -2.39 -1.26
N GLU A 142 -7.15 -3.04 -2.15
CA GLU A 142 -8.48 -3.61 -1.91
C GLU A 142 -8.33 -5.05 -1.43
N VAL A 143 -8.47 -5.25 -0.11
CA VAL A 143 -8.19 -6.54 0.55
C VAL A 143 -9.45 -7.40 0.59
N GLY A 144 -9.79 -7.98 -0.55
CA GLY A 144 -10.99 -8.80 -0.72
C GLY A 144 -12.29 -7.98 -0.75
N PHE A 145 -13.36 -8.61 -1.20
CA PHE A 145 -14.69 -8.01 -1.26
C PHE A 145 -15.41 -8.18 0.08
N ILE A 146 -15.79 -7.06 0.71
CA ILE A 146 -16.47 -7.09 2.02
C ILE A 146 -17.83 -7.81 1.97
N ASN A 147 -18.47 -7.81 0.80
CA ASN A 147 -19.75 -8.49 0.58
C ASN A 147 -19.62 -9.87 -0.09
N THR A 148 -18.46 -10.52 0.06
CA THR A 148 -18.21 -11.89 -0.39
C THR A 148 -17.80 -12.77 0.80
N ASP A 149 -18.60 -13.81 1.05
CA ASP A 149 -18.44 -14.69 2.21
C ASP A 149 -17.07 -15.40 2.22
N GLN A 150 -16.58 -15.81 1.04
CA GLN A 150 -15.26 -16.42 0.89
C GLN A 150 -14.14 -15.48 1.33
N ASP A 151 -14.16 -14.23 0.90
CA ASP A 151 -13.14 -13.24 1.27
C ASP A 151 -13.22 -12.87 2.74
N ASN A 152 -14.45 -12.79 3.29
CA ASN A 152 -14.65 -12.58 4.72
C ASN A 152 -14.13 -13.74 5.55
N GLN A 153 -14.30 -14.99 5.08
CA GLN A 153 -13.76 -16.15 5.77
C GLN A 153 -12.22 -16.11 5.82
N ILE A 154 -11.55 -15.72 4.71
CA ILE A 154 -10.10 -15.56 4.70
C ILE A 154 -9.70 -14.43 5.64
N PHE A 155 -10.39 -13.28 5.56
CA PHE A 155 -10.13 -12.10 6.40
C PHE A 155 -10.18 -12.45 7.89
N ASP A 156 -11.20 -13.20 8.32
CA ASP A 156 -11.41 -13.53 9.74
C ASP A 156 -10.47 -14.63 10.23
N LEU A 157 -10.29 -15.71 9.44
CA LEU A 157 -9.50 -16.86 9.85
C LEU A 157 -7.99 -16.67 9.69
N LYS A 158 -7.56 -15.76 8.77
CA LYS A 158 -6.14 -15.53 8.45
C LYS A 158 -5.73 -14.09 8.65
N PHE A 159 -6.37 -13.39 9.59
CA PHE A 159 -6.08 -11.97 9.83
C PHE A 159 -4.59 -11.69 10.12
N PRO A 160 -3.88 -12.44 11.00
CA PRO A 160 -2.46 -12.23 11.23
C PRO A 160 -1.61 -12.48 9.99
N GLU A 161 -1.90 -13.55 9.23
CA GLU A 161 -1.18 -13.89 8.00
C GLU A 161 -1.41 -12.85 6.91
N MET A 162 -2.60 -12.26 6.86
CA MET A 162 -2.96 -11.19 5.92
C MET A 162 -2.19 -9.90 6.24
N ALA A 163 -2.10 -9.51 7.51
CA ALA A 163 -1.30 -8.38 7.94
C ALA A 163 0.20 -8.61 7.62
N GLN A 164 0.69 -9.84 7.84
CA GLN A 164 2.07 -10.21 7.50
C GLN A 164 2.31 -10.19 5.99
N ALA A 165 1.36 -10.66 5.18
CA ALA A 165 1.46 -10.66 3.72
C ALA A 165 1.58 -9.22 3.17
N ILE A 166 0.74 -8.30 3.64
CA ILE A 166 0.81 -6.89 3.24
C ILE A 166 2.16 -6.28 3.65
N ALA A 167 2.59 -6.50 4.89
CA ALA A 167 3.87 -6.00 5.38
C ALA A 167 5.05 -6.56 4.57
N ASN A 168 5.03 -7.85 4.22
CA ASN A 168 6.05 -8.47 3.36
C ASN A 168 6.13 -7.80 1.99
N GLY A 169 4.99 -7.59 1.33
CA GLY A 169 4.93 -6.92 0.03
C GLY A 169 5.48 -5.49 0.07
N ILE A 170 5.19 -4.76 1.15
CA ILE A 170 5.75 -3.42 1.40
C ILE A 170 7.27 -3.51 1.57
N MET A 171 7.77 -4.36 2.46
CA MET A 171 9.21 -4.49 2.75
C MET A 171 10.00 -4.94 1.53
N GLN A 172 9.50 -5.89 0.73
CA GLN A 172 10.14 -6.32 -0.54
C GLN A 172 10.31 -5.14 -1.50
N THR A 173 9.32 -4.28 -1.59
CA THR A 173 9.37 -3.11 -2.49
C THR A 173 10.39 -2.09 -2.02
N VAL A 174 10.39 -1.76 -0.73
CA VAL A 174 11.32 -0.78 -0.14
C VAL A 174 12.76 -1.25 -0.25
N GLN A 175 13.05 -2.51 0.08
CA GLN A 175 14.40 -3.09 -0.03
C GLN A 175 14.89 -3.11 -1.49
N GLY A 176 14.02 -3.45 -2.44
CA GLY A 176 14.34 -3.42 -3.87
C GLY A 176 14.64 -2.00 -4.38
N ALA A 177 13.93 -1.00 -3.88
CA ALA A 177 14.17 0.39 -4.23
C ALA A 177 15.52 0.91 -3.71
N ASP A 178 15.91 0.53 -2.50
CA ASP A 178 17.21 0.90 -1.91
C ASP A 178 18.39 0.30 -2.71
N VAL A 179 18.28 -0.94 -3.18
CA VAL A 179 19.32 -1.59 -4.00
C VAL A 179 19.50 -0.83 -5.31
N THR A 180 18.44 -0.53 -6.03
CA THR A 180 18.51 0.19 -7.30
C THR A 180 19.04 1.61 -7.16
N ALA A 181 18.72 2.30 -6.06
CA ALA A 181 19.26 3.62 -5.77
C ALA A 181 20.78 3.59 -5.52
N ASN A 182 21.26 2.60 -4.76
CA ASN A 182 22.68 2.42 -4.48
C ASN A 182 23.47 2.06 -5.75
N GLU A 183 22.96 1.17 -6.61
CA GLU A 183 23.59 0.84 -7.89
C GLU A 183 23.69 2.06 -8.81
N ALA A 184 22.62 2.88 -8.89
CA ALA A 184 22.63 4.10 -9.69
C ALA A 184 23.70 5.11 -9.23
N VAL A 185 23.97 5.19 -7.92
CA VAL A 185 25.02 6.05 -7.35
C VAL A 185 26.41 5.53 -7.74
N VAL A 186 26.63 4.21 -7.68
CA VAL A 186 27.90 3.58 -8.07
C VAL A 186 28.22 3.84 -9.55
N TYR A 187 27.25 3.68 -10.44
CA TYR A 187 27.42 3.96 -11.87
C TYR A 187 27.76 5.44 -12.14
N ARG A 188 27.21 6.38 -11.41
CA ARG A 188 27.53 7.82 -11.54
C ARG A 188 28.96 8.14 -11.14
N ILE A 189 29.46 7.50 -10.08
CA ILE A 189 30.82 7.69 -9.59
C ILE A 189 31.83 7.11 -10.60
N GLU A 190 31.58 5.92 -11.13
CA GLU A 190 32.45 5.30 -12.14
C GLU A 190 32.52 6.12 -13.46
N MET A 191 31.40 6.59 -13.96
CA MET A 191 31.36 7.45 -15.15
C MET A 191 32.10 8.79 -14.93
N GLY A 192 32.07 9.34 -13.73
CA GLY A 192 32.81 10.53 -13.35
C GLY A 192 34.34 10.29 -13.35
N MET A 193 34.79 9.17 -12.87
CA MET A 193 36.19 8.79 -12.85
C MET A 193 36.72 8.53 -14.26
N PHE A 194 35.98 7.89 -15.16
CA PHE A 194 36.37 7.67 -16.56
C PHE A 194 36.53 8.98 -17.34
N ARG A 195 35.68 10.00 -17.11
CA ARG A 195 35.84 11.30 -17.77
C ARG A 195 37.08 12.05 -17.33
N HIS A 196 37.52 11.93 -16.10
CA HIS A 196 38.75 12.55 -15.61
C HIS A 196 40.01 11.82 -16.12
N LYS A 197 39.95 10.50 -16.28
CA LYS A 197 41.08 9.75 -16.80
C LYS A 197 41.40 10.03 -18.30
N LYS A 198 40.36 10.23 -19.12
CA LYS A 198 40.52 10.60 -20.55
C LYS A 198 41.11 11.98 -20.77
N ASN A 199 40.93 12.91 -19.82
CA ASN A 199 41.47 14.27 -19.92
C ASN A 199 42.92 14.36 -19.39
N ALA A 200 43.48 13.29 -18.81
CA ALA A 200 44.87 13.24 -18.35
C ALA A 200 45.86 12.63 -19.38
N GLU A 201 45.33 12.09 -20.48
CA GLU A 201 46.12 11.48 -21.54
C GLU A 201 46.19 12.34 -22.85
N THR A 202 45.69 13.58 -22.77
CA THR A 202 45.86 14.61 -23.80
C THR A 202 46.65 15.79 -23.26
#